data_c53d56343b149fe8babe6dd08e24757a
#
_entry.id   c53d56343b149fe8babe6dd08e24757a
#
_cell.length_a   1.000
_cell.length_b   1.000
_cell.length_c   1.000
_cell.angle_alpha   90.00
_cell.angle_beta   90.00
_cell.angle_gamma   90.00
#
_symmetry.space_group_name_H-M   'P 1'
#
loop_
_entity.id
_entity.type
_entity.pdbx_description
1 polymer ?
#
loop_
_entity_poly.entity_id
_entity_poly.type
_entity_poly.pdbx_seq_one_letter_code
_entity_poly.pdbx_strand_id
1 'polypeptide(L)'
;TMQRDLKQLDEQILELMKERVAKTNSEHVSEIEQLTKQLDLIASTVSYKTTFTPSPLVGYQGVSGAFSEQACQNFFSKDVKTIGYPEFEDVYIALKNGDIDYGVLPIENSSTGAINDNYDLIRKYGFYIVGETAVNVDQCLMGIKGLAQSSDFFFAHRFMNPMPYKDTAMAAQYVSEAKDPTKAAIASRLACELYGLEMLQEAIQNDKTNKTRFMVVSREFISPVDSDKVSVIFTLPHVVGSLSTMLEITALYGVNLEKIESRPIKEENWQYYFYIDFLGNMRDGSVSKAIEEMKAKASTFRLLGNYKKA
;
A
#
# COMPACT_ATOMS: atom_id res chain seq x y z
N THR A 1 -12.29 28.88 4.14
CA THR A 1 -12.49 30.03 3.19
C THR A 1 -11.28 30.12 2.27
N MET A 2 -10.08 30.36 2.77
CA MET A 2 -8.85 30.56 1.94
C MET A 2 -8.53 29.41 0.98
N GLN A 3 -8.71 28.15 1.34
CA GLN A 3 -8.48 26.99 0.46
C GLN A 3 -9.55 26.85 -0.65
N ARG A 4 -10.80 27.28 -0.37
CA ARG A 4 -11.88 27.36 -1.36
C ARG A 4 -11.60 28.46 -2.38
N ASP A 5 -11.06 29.60 -1.91
CA ASP A 5 -10.76 30.75 -2.75
C ASP A 5 -9.57 30.44 -3.69
N LEU A 6 -8.55 29.71 -3.21
CA LEU A 6 -7.42 29.26 -4.03
C LEU A 6 -7.86 28.27 -5.12
N LYS A 7 -8.69 27.29 -4.78
CA LYS A 7 -9.20 26.32 -5.76
C LYS A 7 -10.03 27.00 -6.86
N GLN A 8 -10.86 27.97 -6.48
CA GLN A 8 -11.66 28.72 -7.43
C GLN A 8 -10.80 29.62 -8.33
N LEU A 9 -9.69 30.14 -7.80
CA LEU A 9 -8.71 30.92 -8.57
C LEU A 9 -7.95 30.03 -9.57
N ASP A 10 -7.54 28.84 -9.15
CA ASP A 10 -6.86 27.87 -10.02
C ASP A 10 -7.78 27.40 -11.16
N GLU A 11 -9.07 27.14 -10.88
CA GLU A 11 -10.08 26.83 -11.90
C GLU A 11 -10.26 27.97 -12.91
N GLN A 12 -10.27 29.24 -12.44
CA GLN A 12 -10.37 30.42 -13.31
C GLN A 12 -9.10 30.61 -14.18
N ILE A 13 -7.91 30.41 -13.62
CA ILE A 13 -6.63 30.47 -14.35
C ILE A 13 -6.63 29.42 -15.45
N LEU A 14 -7.04 28.19 -15.14
CA LEU A 14 -7.11 27.08 -16.09
C LEU A 14 -8.04 27.39 -17.27
N GLU A 15 -9.22 27.95 -16.97
CA GLU A 15 -10.22 28.33 -17.99
C GLU A 15 -9.70 29.44 -18.92
N LEU A 16 -9.08 30.49 -18.36
CA LEU A 16 -8.43 31.54 -19.13
C LEU A 16 -7.29 31.03 -20.01
N MET A 17 -6.52 30.05 -19.54
CA MET A 17 -5.46 29.42 -20.32
C MET A 17 -6.02 28.59 -21.46
N LYS A 18 -7.10 27.84 -21.26
CA LYS A 18 -7.82 27.10 -22.29
C LYS A 18 -8.40 28.04 -23.38
N GLU A 19 -9.02 29.16 -22.95
CA GLU A 19 -9.50 30.18 -23.88
C GLU A 19 -8.36 30.80 -24.71
N ARG A 20 -7.19 31.06 -24.13
CA ARG A 20 -6.02 31.56 -24.83
C ARG A 20 -5.52 30.57 -25.86
N VAL A 21 -5.44 29.28 -25.52
CA VAL A 21 -5.06 28.19 -26.43
C VAL A 21 -6.04 28.09 -27.61
N ALA A 22 -7.34 28.18 -27.35
CA ALA A 22 -8.39 28.13 -28.37
C ALA A 22 -8.37 29.32 -29.35
N LYS A 23 -7.82 30.47 -28.95
CA LYS A 23 -7.71 31.69 -29.76
C LYS A 23 -6.41 31.81 -30.56
N THR A 24 -5.48 30.88 -30.43
CA THR A 24 -4.17 30.91 -31.09
C THR A 24 -4.26 30.20 -32.46
N ASN A 25 -3.74 30.86 -33.53
CA ASN A 25 -3.85 30.38 -34.91
C ASN A 25 -3.01 29.12 -35.16
N SER A 26 -3.38 28.37 -36.20
CA SER A 26 -2.98 27.01 -36.57
C SER A 26 -1.48 26.73 -36.83
N GLU A 27 -0.59 27.70 -36.72
CA GLU A 27 0.84 27.51 -36.98
C GLU A 27 1.63 26.82 -35.85
N HIS A 28 1.03 26.69 -34.66
CA HIS A 28 1.64 26.06 -33.47
C HIS A 28 0.82 24.90 -32.88
N VAL A 29 0.16 24.08 -33.70
CA VAL A 29 -0.73 23.00 -33.25
C VAL A 29 0.00 22.01 -32.31
N SER A 30 1.25 21.67 -32.61
CA SER A 30 2.02 20.73 -31.76
C SER A 30 2.40 21.32 -30.39
N GLU A 31 2.73 22.62 -30.32
CA GLU A 31 3.00 23.32 -29.05
C GLU A 31 1.72 23.49 -28.22
N ILE A 32 0.59 23.75 -28.89
CA ILE A 32 -0.71 23.88 -28.26
C ILE A 32 -1.17 22.53 -27.68
N GLU A 33 -1.00 21.43 -28.40
CA GLU A 33 -1.30 20.08 -27.89
C GLU A 33 -0.42 19.72 -26.68
N GLN A 34 0.85 20.12 -26.73
CA GLN A 34 1.79 19.86 -25.63
C GLN A 34 1.47 20.71 -24.40
N LEU A 35 1.10 21.99 -24.59
CA LEU A 35 0.61 22.87 -23.53
C LEU A 35 -0.73 22.42 -22.95
N THR A 36 -1.65 21.96 -23.78
CA THR A 36 -2.95 21.41 -23.32
C THR A 36 -2.74 20.16 -22.46
N LYS A 37 -1.88 19.23 -22.90
CA LYS A 37 -1.51 18.05 -22.10
C LYS A 37 -0.84 18.43 -20.77
N GLN A 38 0.03 19.43 -20.75
CA GLN A 38 0.63 19.94 -19.53
C GLN A 38 -0.40 20.60 -18.60
N LEU A 39 -1.37 21.33 -19.16
CA LEU A 39 -2.45 21.95 -18.41
C LEU A 39 -3.42 20.91 -17.83
N ASP A 40 -3.75 19.87 -18.56
CA ASP A 40 -4.56 18.76 -18.08
C ASP A 40 -3.84 17.98 -16.98
N LEU A 41 -2.53 17.85 -17.07
CA LEU A 41 -1.70 17.24 -16.02
C LEU A 41 -1.67 18.14 -14.77
N ILE A 42 -1.46 19.46 -14.92
CA ILE A 42 -1.51 20.44 -13.82
C ILE A 42 -2.91 20.47 -13.20
N ALA A 43 -3.98 20.46 -14.00
CA ALA A 43 -5.35 20.40 -13.53
C ALA A 43 -5.65 19.10 -12.77
N SER A 44 -5.12 17.98 -13.25
CA SER A 44 -5.25 16.70 -12.56
C SER A 44 -4.47 16.68 -11.23
N THR A 45 -3.33 17.38 -11.13
CA THR A 45 -2.54 17.49 -9.89
C THR A 45 -3.13 18.48 -8.87
N VAL A 46 -3.73 19.56 -9.33
CA VAL A 46 -4.40 20.58 -8.47
C VAL A 46 -5.69 20.02 -7.85
N SER A 47 -6.31 19.05 -8.46
CA SER A 47 -7.57 18.42 -7.99
C SER A 47 -7.35 17.32 -6.93
N TYR A 48 -6.13 16.89 -6.66
CA TYR A 48 -5.88 15.81 -5.71
C TYR A 48 -5.90 16.28 -4.27
N LYS A 49 -6.58 15.50 -3.43
CA LYS A 49 -6.53 15.66 -1.98
C LYS A 49 -5.09 15.41 -1.51
N THR A 50 -4.54 16.34 -0.73
CA THR A 50 -3.15 16.27 -0.24
C THR A 50 -3.05 15.92 1.24
N THR A 51 -4.19 15.84 1.94
CA THR A 51 -4.26 15.59 3.37
C THR A 51 -5.23 14.47 3.69
N PHE A 52 -4.91 13.69 4.72
CA PHE A 52 -5.77 12.66 5.25
C PHE A 52 -6.97 13.22 6.00
N THR A 53 -8.03 12.41 6.13
CA THR A 53 -9.18 12.72 6.97
C THR A 53 -8.73 12.86 8.43
N PRO A 54 -9.10 13.95 9.15
CA PRO A 54 -8.84 14.08 10.58
C PRO A 54 -9.55 12.97 11.37
N SER A 55 -8.86 12.34 12.32
CA SER A 55 -9.41 11.28 13.19
C SER A 55 -10.12 10.15 12.41
N PRO A 56 -9.44 9.49 11.46
CA PRO A 56 -10.06 8.51 10.59
C PRO A 56 -10.43 7.23 11.35
N LEU A 57 -11.42 6.50 10.80
CA LEU A 57 -11.69 5.12 11.16
C LEU A 57 -10.97 4.19 10.18
N VAL A 58 -10.09 3.33 10.70
CA VAL A 58 -9.16 2.51 9.89
C VAL A 58 -9.46 1.03 10.05
N GLY A 59 -9.68 0.34 8.92
CA GLY A 59 -9.86 -1.11 8.90
C GLY A 59 -8.54 -1.85 8.67
N TYR A 60 -8.40 -3.02 9.26
CA TYR A 60 -7.27 -3.93 9.05
C TYR A 60 -7.72 -5.38 9.11
N GLN A 61 -6.92 -6.30 8.59
CA GLN A 61 -7.19 -7.74 8.72
C GLN A 61 -6.56 -8.27 10.00
N GLY A 62 -7.36 -9.03 10.77
CA GLY A 62 -6.98 -9.67 12.02
C GLY A 62 -7.82 -9.20 13.20
N VAL A 63 -7.35 -9.52 14.41
CA VAL A 63 -7.95 -9.10 15.69
C VAL A 63 -7.03 -8.08 16.38
N SER A 64 -7.53 -7.43 17.42
CA SER A 64 -6.75 -6.49 18.22
C SER A 64 -5.45 -7.13 18.73
N GLY A 65 -4.36 -6.38 18.65
CA GLY A 65 -3.00 -6.86 18.95
C GLY A 65 -2.24 -7.43 17.75
N ALA A 66 -2.87 -7.55 16.57
CA ALA A 66 -2.20 -8.00 15.36
C ALA A 66 -1.16 -6.98 14.84
N PHE A 67 -0.18 -7.45 14.06
CA PHE A 67 0.79 -6.57 13.39
C PHE A 67 0.13 -5.58 12.43
N SER A 68 -1.02 -5.93 11.86
CA SER A 68 -1.83 -5.03 11.02
C SER A 68 -2.40 -3.86 11.82
N GLU A 69 -2.83 -4.06 13.07
CA GLU A 69 -3.27 -2.97 13.95
C GLU A 69 -2.09 -2.07 14.33
N GLN A 70 -0.93 -2.66 14.63
CA GLN A 70 0.29 -1.90 14.88
C GLN A 70 0.68 -1.03 13.67
N ALA A 71 0.48 -1.54 12.45
CA ALA A 71 0.68 -0.77 11.23
C ALA A 71 -0.27 0.44 11.13
N CYS A 72 -1.56 0.29 11.53
CA CYS A 72 -2.49 1.41 11.61
C CYS A 72 -1.99 2.49 12.57
N GLN A 73 -1.55 2.08 13.77
CA GLN A 73 -1.04 3.00 14.80
C GLN A 73 0.26 3.70 14.37
N ASN A 74 1.15 2.98 13.68
CA ASN A 74 2.42 3.55 13.19
C ASN A 74 2.19 4.61 12.10
N PHE A 75 1.20 4.41 11.23
CA PHE A 75 0.96 5.31 10.11
C PHE A 75 0.15 6.54 10.52
N PHE A 76 -0.93 6.37 11.26
CA PHE A 76 -1.82 7.48 11.62
C PHE A 76 -1.47 8.08 13.01
N SER A 77 -1.72 7.36 14.07
CA SER A 77 -1.35 7.70 15.45
C SER A 77 -1.65 6.53 16.39
N LYS A 78 -1.09 6.54 17.60
CA LYS A 78 -1.36 5.52 18.62
C LYS A 78 -2.85 5.45 19.03
N ASP A 79 -3.56 6.56 18.93
CA ASP A 79 -4.97 6.70 19.34
C ASP A 79 -5.93 6.58 18.16
N VAL A 80 -5.45 6.14 16.98
CA VAL A 80 -6.32 5.97 15.82
C VAL A 80 -7.39 4.92 16.10
N LYS A 81 -8.63 5.22 15.70
CA LYS A 81 -9.72 4.25 15.81
C LYS A 81 -9.57 3.17 14.75
N THR A 82 -9.56 1.91 15.19
CA THR A 82 -9.35 0.76 14.32
C THR A 82 -10.51 -0.25 14.40
N ILE A 83 -10.74 -0.98 13.31
CA ILE A 83 -11.66 -2.12 13.25
C ILE A 83 -10.93 -3.28 12.58
N GLY A 84 -10.85 -4.44 13.28
CA GLY A 84 -10.32 -5.68 12.74
C GLY A 84 -11.37 -6.45 11.95
N TYR A 85 -10.96 -7.01 10.80
CA TYR A 85 -11.79 -7.83 9.92
C TYR A 85 -11.18 -9.22 9.76
N PRO A 86 -12.00 -10.29 9.59
CA PRO A 86 -11.50 -11.65 9.49
C PRO A 86 -10.60 -11.90 8.27
N GLU A 87 -10.97 -11.34 7.12
CA GLU A 87 -10.28 -11.58 5.84
C GLU A 87 -9.87 -10.26 5.18
N PHE A 88 -8.90 -10.31 4.27
CA PHE A 88 -8.46 -9.10 3.54
C PHE A 88 -9.61 -8.47 2.75
N GLU A 89 -10.41 -9.27 2.08
CA GLU A 89 -11.51 -8.78 1.25
C GLU A 89 -12.58 -8.04 2.05
N ASP A 90 -12.82 -8.42 3.32
CA ASP A 90 -13.77 -7.73 4.19
C ASP A 90 -13.37 -6.27 4.44
N VAL A 91 -12.07 -5.98 4.53
CA VAL A 91 -11.55 -4.60 4.63
C VAL A 91 -11.88 -3.80 3.38
N TYR A 92 -11.73 -4.41 2.19
CA TYR A 92 -12.08 -3.74 0.93
C TYR A 92 -13.59 -3.51 0.80
N ILE A 93 -14.41 -4.45 1.25
CA ILE A 93 -15.87 -4.31 1.29
C ILE A 93 -16.28 -3.17 2.22
N ALA A 94 -15.74 -3.13 3.43
CA ALA A 94 -16.01 -2.07 4.39
C ALA A 94 -15.58 -0.69 3.86
N LEU A 95 -14.41 -0.61 3.21
CA LEU A 95 -13.95 0.60 2.55
C LEU A 95 -14.88 1.01 1.41
N LYS A 96 -15.36 0.06 0.58
CA LYS A 96 -16.31 0.32 -0.51
C LYS A 96 -17.65 0.88 0.02
N ASN A 97 -18.14 0.32 1.11
CA ASN A 97 -19.42 0.73 1.70
C ASN A 97 -19.32 2.10 2.43
N GLY A 98 -18.12 2.53 2.80
CA GLY A 98 -17.91 3.73 3.59
C GLY A 98 -17.97 3.51 5.09
N ASP A 99 -17.90 2.25 5.53
CA ASP A 99 -17.88 1.86 6.94
C ASP A 99 -16.55 2.25 7.61
N ILE A 100 -15.49 2.40 6.81
CA ILE A 100 -14.16 2.87 7.20
C ILE A 100 -13.63 3.90 6.20
N ASP A 101 -12.69 4.75 6.65
CA ASP A 101 -12.06 5.78 5.82
C ASP A 101 -10.85 5.23 5.05
N TYR A 102 -10.06 4.37 5.70
CA TYR A 102 -8.84 3.75 5.15
C TYR A 102 -8.75 2.27 5.51
N GLY A 103 -8.10 1.50 4.64
CA GLY A 103 -7.70 0.13 4.92
C GLY A 103 -6.17 0.03 5.05
N VAL A 104 -5.66 -0.70 6.04
CA VAL A 104 -4.22 -1.00 6.19
C VAL A 104 -4.03 -2.49 6.00
N LEU A 105 -3.30 -2.84 4.95
CA LEU A 105 -3.19 -4.21 4.45
C LEU A 105 -1.74 -4.57 4.12
N PRO A 106 -1.26 -5.76 4.51
CA PRO A 106 0.10 -6.19 4.22
C PRO A 106 0.28 -6.44 2.72
N ILE A 107 1.36 -5.92 2.13
CA ILE A 107 1.67 -6.11 0.71
C ILE A 107 2.87 -7.01 0.47
N GLU A 108 3.78 -7.05 1.43
CA GLU A 108 5.02 -7.81 1.33
C GLU A 108 5.63 -8.07 2.71
N ASN A 109 6.21 -9.25 2.88
CA ASN A 109 7.05 -9.57 4.03
C ASN A 109 8.46 -9.93 3.56
N SER A 110 9.50 -9.44 4.26
CA SER A 110 10.90 -9.62 3.86
C SER A 110 11.34 -11.08 3.84
N SER A 111 10.67 -11.97 4.61
CA SER A 111 11.01 -13.39 4.69
C SER A 111 10.15 -14.26 3.78
N THR A 112 8.89 -13.91 3.53
CA THR A 112 7.94 -14.75 2.76
C THR A 112 7.57 -14.17 1.41
N GLY A 113 8.00 -12.94 1.09
CA GLY A 113 7.75 -12.27 -0.19
C GLY A 113 6.39 -11.59 -0.29
N ALA A 114 5.91 -11.44 -1.53
CA ALA A 114 4.68 -10.72 -1.86
C ALA A 114 3.41 -11.40 -1.32
N ILE A 115 2.48 -10.59 -0.80
CA ILE A 115 1.15 -11.05 -0.36
C ILE A 115 0.17 -10.83 -1.52
N ASN A 116 0.11 -11.81 -2.37
CA ASN A 116 -0.51 -11.76 -3.69
C ASN A 116 -1.99 -11.39 -3.67
N ASP A 117 -2.74 -11.82 -2.64
CA ASP A 117 -4.18 -11.56 -2.54
C ASP A 117 -4.49 -10.05 -2.52
N ASN A 118 -3.65 -9.25 -1.85
CA ASN A 118 -3.85 -7.82 -1.76
C ASN A 118 -3.56 -7.07 -3.06
N TYR A 119 -2.68 -7.59 -3.93
CA TYR A 119 -2.52 -7.08 -5.30
C TYR A 119 -3.77 -7.32 -6.15
N ASP A 120 -4.35 -8.51 -6.06
CA ASP A 120 -5.57 -8.85 -6.79
C ASP A 120 -6.76 -8.03 -6.28
N LEU A 121 -6.87 -7.83 -4.96
CA LEU A 121 -7.96 -7.08 -4.33
C LEU A 121 -7.90 -5.58 -4.66
N ILE A 122 -6.73 -4.93 -4.59
CA ILE A 122 -6.64 -3.50 -4.93
C ILE A 122 -7.03 -3.23 -6.39
N ARG A 123 -6.68 -4.16 -7.30
CA ARG A 123 -7.11 -4.12 -8.69
C ARG A 123 -8.62 -4.30 -8.81
N LYS A 124 -9.18 -5.34 -8.15
CA LYS A 124 -10.60 -5.70 -8.18
C LYS A 124 -11.50 -4.55 -7.73
N TYR A 125 -11.16 -3.91 -6.62
CA TYR A 125 -11.97 -2.84 -6.03
C TYR A 125 -11.69 -1.46 -6.62
N GLY A 126 -10.60 -1.29 -7.34
CA GLY A 126 -10.29 -0.02 -7.99
C GLY A 126 -9.86 1.09 -7.02
N PHE A 127 -9.31 0.76 -5.84
CA PHE A 127 -8.87 1.73 -4.86
C PHE A 127 -7.44 2.21 -5.08
N TYR A 128 -6.99 3.17 -4.28
CA TYR A 128 -5.69 3.82 -4.39
C TYR A 128 -4.82 3.53 -3.18
N ILE A 129 -3.51 3.44 -3.39
CA ILE A 129 -2.50 3.42 -2.33
C ILE A 129 -2.17 4.87 -1.98
N VAL A 130 -2.42 5.28 -0.75
CA VAL A 130 -2.22 6.64 -0.27
C VAL A 130 -1.08 6.77 0.73
N GLY A 131 -0.49 5.65 1.13
CA GLY A 131 0.65 5.60 2.02
C GLY A 131 1.17 4.18 2.21
N GLU A 132 2.35 4.07 2.79
CA GLU A 132 2.90 2.80 3.27
C GLU A 132 3.56 2.94 4.62
N THR A 133 3.64 1.84 5.35
CA THR A 133 4.36 1.73 6.62
C THR A 133 5.00 0.35 6.74
N ALA A 134 6.03 0.24 7.55
CA ALA A 134 6.68 -1.03 7.82
C ALA A 134 6.61 -1.37 9.31
N VAL A 135 6.38 -2.63 9.61
CA VAL A 135 6.33 -3.16 10.98
C VAL A 135 7.37 -4.27 11.11
N ASN A 136 8.22 -4.18 12.14
CA ASN A 136 9.08 -5.31 12.52
C ASN A 136 8.20 -6.45 13.03
N VAL A 137 8.44 -7.67 12.53
CA VAL A 137 7.73 -8.86 13.00
C VAL A 137 8.50 -9.46 14.17
N ASP A 138 8.47 -8.78 15.31
CA ASP A 138 9.08 -9.26 16.55
C ASP A 138 8.13 -10.26 17.21
N GLN A 139 8.54 -11.53 17.21
CA GLN A 139 7.78 -12.63 17.82
C GLN A 139 8.21 -12.76 19.29
N CYS A 140 7.26 -12.59 20.20
CA CYS A 140 7.45 -12.83 21.62
C CYS A 140 6.77 -14.15 22.03
N LEU A 141 7.34 -14.86 22.99
CA LEU A 141 6.81 -16.18 23.39
C LEU A 141 5.42 -16.07 24.01
N MET A 142 4.44 -16.50 23.28
CA MET A 142 3.02 -16.53 23.66
C MET A 142 2.09 -17.22 22.66
N GLY A 143 2.13 -18.43 22.14
CA GLY A 143 1.19 -19.18 21.25
C GLY A 143 1.48 -19.17 19.75
N ILE A 144 0.87 -19.94 18.94
CA ILE A 144 1.44 -20.86 17.97
C ILE A 144 1.25 -20.52 16.49
N LYS A 145 1.31 -19.27 15.99
CA LYS A 145 1.44 -19.04 14.53
C LYS A 145 2.83 -18.64 14.07
N GLY A 146 3.72 -18.31 14.96
CA GLY A 146 5.13 -18.04 14.68
C GLY A 146 6.02 -19.28 14.54
N LEU A 147 5.49 -20.48 14.44
CA LEU A 147 6.25 -21.74 14.46
C LEU A 147 7.32 -21.82 13.38
N ALA A 148 7.00 -21.53 12.15
CA ALA A 148 7.96 -21.59 11.05
C ALA A 148 9.05 -20.51 11.18
N GLN A 149 8.72 -19.34 11.68
CA GLN A 149 9.64 -18.20 11.89
C GLN A 149 10.43 -18.29 13.20
N SER A 150 10.10 -19.21 14.09
CA SER A 150 10.74 -19.44 15.38
C SER A 150 11.21 -20.89 15.58
N SER A 151 11.44 -21.62 14.50
CA SER A 151 11.80 -23.04 14.51
C SER A 151 13.05 -23.33 15.34
N ASP A 152 14.05 -22.44 15.31
CA ASP A 152 15.31 -22.61 16.05
C ASP A 152 15.07 -22.51 17.57
N PHE A 153 14.14 -21.65 17.99
CA PHE A 153 13.73 -21.57 19.38
C PHE A 153 13.12 -22.89 19.87
N PHE A 154 12.19 -23.48 19.11
CA PHE A 154 11.58 -24.75 19.47
C PHE A 154 12.55 -25.93 19.40
N PHE A 155 13.50 -25.90 18.47
CA PHE A 155 14.56 -26.92 18.42
C PHE A 155 15.41 -26.94 19.69
N ALA A 156 15.65 -25.76 20.29
CA ALA A 156 16.36 -25.63 21.58
C ALA A 156 15.46 -25.99 22.79
N HIS A 157 14.13 -25.92 22.66
CA HIS A 157 13.18 -26.12 23.76
C HIS A 157 12.22 -27.28 23.48
N ARG A 158 12.75 -28.48 23.30
CA ARG A 158 12.01 -29.70 22.88
C ARG A 158 10.91 -30.18 23.84
N PHE A 159 10.85 -29.65 25.04
CA PHE A 159 9.77 -29.92 25.99
C PHE A 159 8.48 -29.14 25.68
N MET A 160 8.54 -28.13 24.84
CA MET A 160 7.39 -27.39 24.35
C MET A 160 6.72 -28.15 23.21
N ASN A 161 5.39 -28.27 23.26
CA ASN A 161 4.59 -28.88 22.20
C ASN A 161 3.90 -27.78 21.39
N PRO A 162 4.44 -27.38 20.21
CA PRO A 162 3.85 -26.32 19.41
C PRO A 162 2.56 -26.78 18.73
N MET A 163 1.49 -25.98 18.87
CA MET A 163 0.19 -26.20 18.22
C MET A 163 -0.13 -25.00 17.30
N PRO A 164 -0.43 -25.20 16.01
CA PRO A 164 -0.75 -24.11 15.09
C PRO A 164 -2.08 -23.42 15.46
N TYR A 165 -2.10 -22.08 15.34
CA TYR A 165 -3.31 -21.29 15.54
C TYR A 165 -3.55 -20.37 14.33
N LYS A 166 -4.78 -19.89 14.12
CA LYS A 166 -5.14 -19.12 12.91
C LYS A 166 -4.38 -17.79 12.83
N ASP A 167 -4.17 -17.12 13.96
CA ASP A 167 -3.50 -15.83 14.06
C ASP A 167 -2.76 -15.70 15.40
N THR A 168 -1.63 -14.97 15.40
CA THR A 168 -0.79 -14.81 16.60
C THR A 168 -1.50 -14.03 17.71
N ALA A 169 -2.26 -12.98 17.37
CA ALA A 169 -3.01 -12.21 18.35
C ALA A 169 -4.20 -13.01 18.91
N MET A 170 -4.88 -13.81 18.06
CA MET A 170 -5.90 -14.76 18.51
C MET A 170 -5.33 -15.83 19.45
N ALA A 171 -4.09 -16.28 19.22
CA ALA A 171 -3.43 -17.21 20.13
C ALA A 171 -3.17 -16.57 21.50
N ALA A 172 -2.74 -15.32 21.54
CA ALA A 172 -2.57 -14.56 22.78
C ALA A 172 -3.90 -14.38 23.52
N GLN A 173 -4.97 -14.04 22.81
CA GLN A 173 -6.31 -13.94 23.36
C GLN A 173 -6.74 -15.29 24.00
N TYR A 174 -6.57 -16.39 23.26
CA TYR A 174 -6.91 -17.72 23.78
C TYR A 174 -6.16 -18.08 25.05
N VAL A 175 -4.85 -17.81 25.13
CA VAL A 175 -4.05 -18.08 26.35
C VAL A 175 -4.53 -17.22 27.51
N SER A 176 -4.87 -15.95 27.27
CA SER A 176 -5.41 -15.06 28.30
C SER A 176 -6.75 -15.56 28.85
N GLU A 177 -7.65 -16.01 27.97
CA GLU A 177 -8.98 -16.53 28.35
C GLU A 177 -8.91 -17.89 29.04
N ALA A 178 -8.01 -18.76 28.59
CA ALA A 178 -7.85 -20.11 29.14
C ALA A 178 -7.35 -20.11 30.60
N LYS A 179 -6.61 -19.09 31.02
CA LYS A 179 -5.99 -18.95 32.38
C LYS A 179 -5.21 -20.20 32.81
N ASP A 180 -4.66 -20.93 31.87
CA ASP A 180 -3.89 -22.15 32.07
C ASP A 180 -2.40 -21.83 32.08
N PRO A 181 -1.70 -21.97 33.23
CA PRO A 181 -0.28 -21.62 33.34
C PRO A 181 0.65 -22.56 32.55
N THR A 182 0.13 -23.64 31.98
CA THR A 182 0.90 -24.55 31.12
C THR A 182 0.89 -24.12 29.65
N LYS A 183 0.08 -23.11 29.28
CA LYS A 183 -0.04 -22.59 27.93
C LYS A 183 0.71 -21.27 27.77
N ALA A 184 1.44 -21.16 26.70
CA ALA A 184 2.09 -19.94 26.29
C ALA A 184 1.68 -19.59 24.85
N ALA A 185 1.79 -18.32 24.50
CA ALA A 185 1.45 -17.82 23.17
C ALA A 185 2.69 -17.21 22.47
N ILE A 186 2.84 -17.26 21.15
CA ILE A 186 3.76 -16.44 20.37
C ILE A 186 2.97 -15.34 19.66
N ALA A 187 3.23 -14.09 20.01
CA ALA A 187 2.53 -12.95 19.42
C ALA A 187 3.39 -11.68 19.43
N SER A 188 2.83 -10.56 18.99
CA SER A 188 3.43 -9.24 19.08
C SER A 188 3.47 -8.75 20.53
N ARG A 189 4.37 -7.80 20.83
CA ARG A 189 4.37 -7.09 22.13
C ARG A 189 3.01 -6.42 22.39
N LEU A 190 2.40 -5.84 21.36
CA LEU A 190 1.09 -5.19 21.46
C LEU A 190 0.01 -6.18 21.95
N ALA A 191 0.00 -7.40 21.42
CA ALA A 191 -0.92 -8.44 21.89
C ALA A 191 -0.67 -8.83 23.35
N CYS A 192 0.61 -8.87 23.77
CA CYS A 192 0.99 -9.13 25.17
C CYS A 192 0.36 -8.13 26.13
N GLU A 193 0.54 -6.86 25.83
CA GLU A 193 0.02 -5.75 26.66
C GLU A 193 -1.51 -5.74 26.65
N LEU A 194 -2.12 -5.90 25.47
CA LEU A 194 -3.56 -5.86 25.31
C LEU A 194 -4.30 -6.97 26.08
N TYR A 195 -3.78 -8.19 26.02
CA TYR A 195 -4.39 -9.35 26.67
C TYR A 195 -3.90 -9.61 28.10
N GLY A 196 -3.08 -8.70 28.63
CA GLY A 196 -2.59 -8.77 30.01
C GLY A 196 -1.72 -10.00 30.30
N LEU A 197 -0.96 -10.45 29.29
CA LEU A 197 -0.06 -11.58 29.40
C LEU A 197 1.33 -11.13 29.87
N GLU A 198 2.05 -12.01 30.53
CA GLU A 198 3.44 -11.79 30.90
C GLU A 198 4.36 -12.16 29.74
N MET A 199 5.31 -11.29 29.42
CA MET A 199 6.33 -11.54 28.41
C MET A 199 7.40 -12.46 28.95
N LEU A 200 7.44 -13.70 28.49
CA LEU A 200 8.39 -14.71 28.94
C LEU A 200 9.74 -14.59 28.21
N GLN A 201 9.71 -14.33 26.91
CA GLN A 201 10.91 -14.12 26.09
C GLN A 201 10.57 -13.28 24.86
N GLU A 202 11.48 -12.34 24.54
CA GLU A 202 11.37 -11.45 23.37
C GLU A 202 12.20 -11.95 22.20
N ALA A 203 11.82 -11.51 20.99
CA ALA A 203 12.59 -11.66 19.76
C ALA A 203 13.04 -13.12 19.51
N ILE A 204 12.10 -14.06 19.60
CA ILE A 204 12.36 -15.49 19.39
C ILE A 204 12.32 -15.92 17.92
N GLN A 205 11.98 -15.01 16.99
CA GLN A 205 12.01 -15.27 15.55
C GLN A 205 13.44 -15.55 15.08
N ASN A 206 13.56 -16.41 14.05
CA ASN A 206 14.86 -16.77 13.46
C ASN A 206 15.54 -15.57 12.79
N ASP A 207 14.77 -14.79 12.04
CA ASP A 207 15.25 -13.59 11.35
C ASP A 207 14.85 -12.33 12.12
N LYS A 208 15.83 -11.68 12.74
CA LYS A 208 15.65 -10.42 13.49
C LYS A 208 15.39 -9.21 12.57
N THR A 209 15.59 -9.35 11.28
CA THR A 209 15.34 -8.30 10.28
C THR A 209 13.98 -8.45 9.61
N ASN A 210 13.17 -9.43 10.03
CA ASN A 210 11.86 -9.70 9.47
C ASN A 210 10.93 -8.48 9.62
N LYS A 211 10.51 -7.95 8.48
CA LYS A 211 9.60 -6.80 8.39
C LYS A 211 8.44 -7.09 7.45
N THR A 212 7.30 -6.60 7.78
CA THR A 212 6.16 -6.57 6.88
C THR A 212 5.88 -5.14 6.46
N ARG A 213 5.76 -4.93 5.14
CA ARG A 213 5.37 -3.67 4.52
C ARG A 213 3.86 -3.69 4.32
N PHE A 214 3.20 -2.64 4.79
CA PHE A 214 1.76 -2.44 4.68
C PHE A 214 1.47 -1.26 3.78
N MET A 215 0.46 -1.39 2.92
CA MET A 215 -0.12 -0.28 2.17
C MET A 215 -1.32 0.29 2.89
N VAL A 216 -1.50 1.60 2.79
CA VAL A 216 -2.70 2.32 3.21
C VAL A 216 -3.57 2.57 1.99
N VAL A 217 -4.78 2.05 2.00
CA VAL A 217 -5.69 2.05 0.86
C VAL A 217 -6.86 2.99 1.11
N SER A 218 -7.25 3.75 0.08
CA SER A 218 -8.37 4.69 0.10
C SER A 218 -9.23 4.58 -1.17
N ARG A 219 -10.50 4.94 -1.04
CA ARG A 219 -11.41 5.14 -2.20
C ARG A 219 -11.00 6.35 -3.04
N GLU A 220 -10.47 7.38 -2.39
CA GLU A 220 -10.06 8.62 -3.02
C GLU A 220 -8.56 8.63 -3.27
N PHE A 221 -8.14 9.20 -4.38
CA PHE A 221 -6.72 9.45 -4.64
C PHE A 221 -6.25 10.60 -3.73
N ILE A 222 -5.31 10.27 -2.86
CA ILE A 222 -4.65 11.24 -1.97
C ILE A 222 -3.16 11.19 -2.28
N SER A 223 -2.58 12.34 -2.61
CA SER A 223 -1.15 12.46 -2.90
C SER A 223 -0.56 13.61 -2.08
N PRO A 224 0.04 13.32 -0.92
CA PRO A 224 0.78 14.30 -0.13
C PRO A 224 1.84 15.02 -0.96
N VAL A 225 2.12 16.28 -0.62
CA VAL A 225 3.07 17.11 -1.39
C VAL A 225 4.50 16.53 -1.35
N ASP A 226 4.85 15.92 -0.23
CA ASP A 226 6.16 15.29 0.04
C ASP A 226 6.23 13.82 -0.37
N SER A 227 5.31 13.35 -1.23
CA SER A 227 5.35 12.00 -1.80
C SER A 227 6.67 11.75 -2.51
N ASP A 228 7.20 10.54 -2.38
CA ASP A 228 8.49 10.15 -2.96
C ASP A 228 8.47 8.75 -3.60
N LYS A 229 7.28 8.14 -3.69
CA LYS A 229 7.06 6.84 -4.31
C LYS A 229 5.79 6.82 -5.14
N VAL A 230 5.87 6.19 -6.30
CA VAL A 230 4.75 5.97 -7.22
C VAL A 230 4.54 4.49 -7.41
N SER A 231 3.27 4.05 -7.37
CA SER A 231 2.87 2.68 -7.72
C SER A 231 1.93 2.71 -8.92
N VAL A 232 2.20 1.84 -9.89
CA VAL A 232 1.38 1.67 -11.10
C VAL A 232 1.08 0.20 -11.36
N ILE A 233 -0.02 -0.05 -12.06
CA ILE A 233 -0.36 -1.36 -12.63
C ILE A 233 -0.62 -1.20 -14.12
N PHE A 234 -0.12 -2.14 -14.91
CA PHE A 234 -0.36 -2.15 -16.36
C PHE A 234 -0.34 -3.56 -16.94
N THR A 235 -0.86 -3.69 -18.15
CA THR A 235 -0.68 -4.86 -19.02
C THR A 235 0.08 -4.44 -20.28
N LEU A 236 0.74 -5.39 -20.93
CA LEU A 236 1.57 -5.13 -22.10
C LEU A 236 1.09 -5.94 -23.31
N PRO A 237 1.32 -5.46 -24.53
CA PRO A 237 1.21 -6.31 -25.72
C PRO A 237 2.12 -7.53 -25.59
N HIS A 238 1.62 -8.71 -25.98
CA HIS A 238 2.38 -9.96 -25.89
C HIS A 238 3.35 -10.08 -27.09
N VAL A 239 4.35 -9.18 -27.12
CA VAL A 239 5.40 -9.15 -28.16
C VAL A 239 6.79 -9.02 -27.53
N VAL A 240 7.80 -9.43 -28.28
CA VAL A 240 9.20 -9.39 -27.84
C VAL A 240 9.60 -7.95 -27.48
N GLY A 241 10.20 -7.77 -26.29
CA GLY A 241 10.73 -6.49 -25.83
C GLY A 241 9.73 -5.60 -25.10
N SER A 242 8.43 -5.96 -25.01
CA SER A 242 7.43 -5.10 -24.37
C SER A 242 7.79 -4.69 -22.94
N LEU A 243 8.23 -5.64 -22.10
CA LEU A 243 8.65 -5.32 -20.73
C LEU A 243 9.98 -4.56 -20.70
N SER A 244 10.93 -4.89 -21.58
CA SER A 244 12.20 -4.17 -21.70
C SER A 244 11.97 -2.68 -22.00
N THR A 245 11.08 -2.37 -22.94
CA THR A 245 10.70 -0.99 -23.28
C THR A 245 10.16 -0.23 -22.06
N MET A 246 9.34 -0.88 -21.22
CA MET A 246 8.84 -0.25 -19.99
C MET A 246 9.96 0.05 -18.99
N LEU A 247 10.95 -0.85 -18.86
CA LEU A 247 12.11 -0.64 -17.99
C LEU A 247 13.07 0.42 -18.56
N GLU A 248 13.22 0.50 -19.88
CA GLU A 248 14.02 1.53 -20.54
C GLU A 248 13.45 2.93 -20.31
N ILE A 249 12.13 3.10 -20.24
CA ILE A 249 11.49 4.37 -19.90
C ILE A 249 11.92 4.82 -18.49
N THR A 250 11.95 3.93 -17.50
CA THR A 250 12.40 4.30 -16.15
C THR A 250 13.85 4.80 -16.16
N ALA A 251 14.72 4.12 -16.89
CA ALA A 251 16.13 4.51 -17.02
C ALA A 251 16.29 5.85 -17.77
N LEU A 252 15.53 6.07 -18.85
CA LEU A 252 15.58 7.29 -19.68
C LEU A 252 15.24 8.54 -18.85
N TYR A 253 14.26 8.44 -17.97
CA TYR A 253 13.82 9.55 -17.12
C TYR A 253 14.52 9.59 -15.74
N GLY A 254 15.51 8.72 -15.50
CA GLY A 254 16.25 8.65 -14.24
C GLY A 254 15.40 8.21 -13.04
N VAL A 255 14.35 7.44 -13.30
CA VAL A 255 13.43 6.95 -12.28
C VAL A 255 13.93 5.61 -11.73
N ASN A 256 14.16 5.51 -10.42
CA ASN A 256 14.66 4.30 -9.78
C ASN A 256 13.53 3.33 -9.44
N LEU A 257 13.60 2.12 -10.03
CA LEU A 257 12.65 1.05 -9.77
C LEU A 257 12.95 0.39 -8.42
N GLU A 258 11.93 0.24 -7.57
CA GLU A 258 12.06 -0.44 -6.27
C GLU A 258 11.48 -1.86 -6.29
N LYS A 259 10.38 -2.03 -7.02
CA LYS A 259 9.69 -3.32 -7.09
C LYS A 259 9.06 -3.54 -8.46
N ILE A 260 9.09 -4.79 -8.88
CA ILE A 260 8.28 -5.31 -9.97
C ILE A 260 7.66 -6.63 -9.54
N GLU A 261 6.36 -6.77 -9.71
CA GLU A 261 5.59 -7.98 -9.42
C GLU A 261 4.71 -8.31 -10.61
N SER A 262 4.67 -9.55 -11.05
CA SER A 262 3.80 -9.99 -12.13
C SER A 262 2.71 -10.92 -11.62
N ARG A 263 1.46 -10.70 -12.06
CA ARG A 263 0.29 -11.51 -11.71
C ARG A 263 -0.41 -11.98 -12.96
N PRO A 264 -0.70 -13.29 -13.13
CA PRO A 264 -1.39 -13.79 -14.30
C PRO A 264 -2.82 -13.23 -14.38
N ILE A 265 -3.26 -12.95 -15.60
CA ILE A 265 -4.66 -12.61 -15.89
C ILE A 265 -5.44 -13.93 -15.98
N LYS A 266 -6.39 -14.15 -15.07
CA LYS A 266 -7.11 -15.43 -14.98
C LYS A 266 -7.92 -15.75 -16.22
N GLU A 267 -8.43 -14.73 -16.88
CA GLU A 267 -9.29 -14.83 -18.06
C GLU A 267 -8.51 -14.88 -19.38
N GLU A 268 -7.21 -14.60 -19.38
CA GLU A 268 -6.37 -14.54 -20.57
C GLU A 268 -5.08 -15.35 -20.37
N ASN A 269 -4.96 -16.46 -21.10
CA ASN A 269 -3.80 -17.32 -21.00
C ASN A 269 -2.51 -16.60 -21.40
N TRP A 270 -1.48 -16.73 -20.55
CA TRP A 270 -0.12 -16.20 -20.75
C TRP A 270 -0.03 -14.68 -20.78
N GLN A 271 -1.04 -13.95 -20.29
CA GLN A 271 -1.01 -12.53 -20.06
C GLN A 271 -0.88 -12.20 -18.58
N TYR A 272 -0.25 -11.06 -18.29
CA TYR A 272 0.11 -10.66 -16.93
C TYR A 272 -0.23 -9.20 -16.67
N TYR A 273 -0.70 -8.93 -15.44
CA TYR A 273 -0.61 -7.62 -14.84
C TYR A 273 0.79 -7.44 -14.27
N PHE A 274 1.39 -6.28 -14.51
CA PHE A 274 2.65 -5.86 -13.89
C PHE A 274 2.36 -4.75 -12.90
N TYR A 275 2.80 -4.94 -11.67
CA TYR A 275 2.79 -3.94 -10.62
C TYR A 275 4.21 -3.43 -10.46
N ILE A 276 4.40 -2.12 -10.57
CA ILE A 276 5.71 -1.49 -10.45
C ILE A 276 5.64 -0.38 -9.40
N ASP A 277 6.59 -0.41 -8.47
CA ASP A 277 6.87 0.68 -7.56
C ASP A 277 8.18 1.35 -7.97
N PHE A 278 8.21 2.67 -8.06
CA PHE A 278 9.40 3.45 -8.33
C PHE A 278 9.47 4.73 -7.49
N LEU A 279 10.70 5.20 -7.28
CA LEU A 279 10.93 6.43 -6.52
C LEU A 279 10.62 7.66 -7.37
N GLY A 280 9.90 8.61 -6.77
CA GLY A 280 9.61 9.89 -7.37
C GLY A 280 8.31 10.52 -6.91
N ASN A 281 8.16 11.79 -7.24
CA ASN A 281 6.92 12.51 -7.05
C ASN A 281 6.32 12.80 -8.43
N MET A 282 5.04 12.47 -8.62
CA MET A 282 4.36 12.71 -9.90
C MET A 282 4.27 14.19 -10.28
N ARG A 283 4.58 15.12 -9.35
CA ARG A 283 4.70 16.56 -9.61
C ARG A 283 6.03 16.93 -10.28
N ASP A 284 7.02 16.01 -10.26
CA ASP A 284 8.30 16.21 -10.92
C ASP A 284 8.14 15.94 -12.43
N GLY A 285 8.62 16.84 -13.26
CA GLY A 285 8.45 16.76 -14.71
C GLY A 285 9.06 15.51 -15.35
N SER A 286 10.13 14.93 -14.79
CA SER A 286 10.72 13.67 -15.26
C SER A 286 9.82 12.47 -14.94
N VAL A 287 9.31 12.39 -13.71
CA VAL A 287 8.42 11.31 -13.23
C VAL A 287 7.10 11.35 -14.00
N SER A 288 6.52 12.53 -14.15
CA SER A 288 5.30 12.76 -14.91
C SER A 288 5.43 12.29 -16.37
N LYS A 289 6.51 12.66 -17.06
CA LYS A 289 6.80 12.22 -18.44
C LYS A 289 7.00 10.70 -18.52
N ALA A 290 7.70 10.10 -17.55
CA ALA A 290 7.86 8.64 -17.49
C ALA A 290 6.49 7.94 -17.40
N ILE A 291 5.59 8.42 -16.53
CA ILE A 291 4.22 7.88 -16.38
C ILE A 291 3.43 7.99 -17.70
N GLU A 292 3.49 9.15 -18.37
CA GLU A 292 2.80 9.34 -19.66
C GLU A 292 3.33 8.41 -20.75
N GLU A 293 4.64 8.26 -20.85
CA GLU A 293 5.24 7.38 -21.84
C GLU A 293 4.94 5.90 -21.55
N MET A 294 5.01 5.48 -20.28
CA MET A 294 4.57 4.15 -19.85
C MET A 294 3.11 3.89 -20.22
N LYS A 295 2.22 4.86 -19.96
CA LYS A 295 0.81 4.79 -20.31
C LYS A 295 0.60 4.63 -21.83
N ALA A 296 1.39 5.31 -22.65
CA ALA A 296 1.31 5.23 -24.11
C ALA A 296 1.78 3.87 -24.67
N LYS A 297 2.67 3.15 -23.96
CA LYS A 297 3.20 1.83 -24.37
C LYS A 297 2.40 0.66 -23.81
N ALA A 298 1.66 0.85 -22.73
CA ALA A 298 0.85 -0.18 -22.10
C ALA A 298 -0.44 -0.48 -22.87
N SER A 299 -0.92 -1.73 -22.83
CA SER A 299 -2.26 -2.09 -23.29
C SER A 299 -3.34 -1.53 -22.35
N THR A 300 -3.11 -1.67 -21.04
CA THR A 300 -3.90 -1.00 -20.00
C THR A 300 -2.93 -0.38 -19.00
N PHE A 301 -3.29 0.76 -18.41
CA PHE A 301 -2.47 1.44 -17.42
C PHE A 301 -3.34 2.10 -16.34
N ARG A 302 -2.93 1.98 -15.10
CA ARG A 302 -3.56 2.66 -13.97
C ARG A 302 -2.52 3.09 -12.95
N LEU A 303 -2.58 4.36 -12.56
CA LEU A 303 -1.87 4.88 -11.40
C LEU A 303 -2.57 4.37 -10.13
N LEU A 304 -1.85 3.63 -9.30
CA LEU A 304 -2.35 3.12 -8.01
C LEU A 304 -2.16 4.14 -6.89
N GLY A 305 -1.06 4.90 -6.91
CA GLY A 305 -0.79 5.90 -5.90
C GLY A 305 0.49 6.69 -6.12
N ASN A 306 0.57 7.86 -5.48
CA ASN A 306 1.78 8.62 -5.23
C ASN A 306 1.76 9.04 -3.77
N TYR A 307 2.68 8.52 -2.98
CA TYR A 307 2.64 8.56 -1.52
C TYR A 307 4.04 8.61 -0.92
N LYS A 308 4.10 8.84 0.40
CA LYS A 308 5.36 8.81 1.14
C LYS A 308 5.77 7.36 1.41
N LYS A 309 7.01 7.03 1.08
CA LYS A 309 7.65 5.74 1.37
C LYS A 309 7.84 5.55 2.88
N ALA A 310 7.72 4.28 3.37
CA ALA A 310 7.98 3.86 4.74
C ALA A 310 9.44 3.95 5.13
#